data_7b8375470fe8a6f82b11cc7109f79c3d
#
_entry.id   7b8375470fe8a6f82b11cc7109f79c3d
#
_cell.length_a   1.000
_cell.length_b   1.000
_cell.length_c   1.000
_cell.angle_alpha   90.00
_cell.angle_beta   90.00
_cell.angle_gamma   90.00
#
_symmetry.space_group_name_H-M   'P 1'
#
loop_
_entity.id
_entity.type
_entity.pdbx_description
1 polymer ?
#
loop_
_entity_poly.entity_id
_entity_poly.type
_entity_poly.pdbx_seq_one_letter_code
_entity_poly.pdbx_strand_id
1 'polypeptide(L)'
;MGYRFDVGPECEFFLFHTDDNGLPTTLSHEKAGYFDLGPNDLGENIRRDMVLTLEDMGFEIEASHHEVAPAQHEIDFKYDEALKTADNIQTFKMTVKTIAKRHGLYATFMPKPKFGISGSGMHINMSLATEEGKNIFADENGKIGLSDDAYHFIAGIMKHARGMSAITNPLVNSYKRLVPGYEAPVYIAWSAKNRSPLIRIPASRGNGTRVELRNPDPTANPYLVLALCLAAGLDGIKNKIEVPESCLLY
;
A
#
# COMPACT_ATOMS: atom_id res chain seq x y z
N MET A 1 8.92 -20.06 14.03
CA MET A 1 9.68 -19.00 14.69
C MET A 1 8.83 -18.27 15.75
N GLY A 2 7.54 -18.58 15.90
CA GLY A 2 6.66 -18.04 16.94
C GLY A 2 6.33 -16.55 16.77
N TYR A 3 6.30 -16.06 15.53
CA TYR A 3 5.94 -14.68 15.24
C TYR A 3 4.55 -14.58 14.62
N ARG A 4 3.80 -13.56 15.00
CA ARG A 4 2.63 -13.07 14.29
C ARG A 4 3.07 -12.04 13.24
N PHE A 5 2.52 -12.12 12.06
CA PHE A 5 2.78 -11.19 10.97
C PHE A 5 1.61 -10.22 10.82
N ASP A 6 1.84 -8.97 11.21
CA ASP A 6 0.85 -7.90 11.17
C ASP A 6 1.06 -7.04 9.91
N VAL A 7 -0.04 -6.73 9.22
CA VAL A 7 -0.01 -6.04 7.93
C VAL A 7 -1.09 -4.97 7.86
N GLY A 8 -0.70 -3.74 7.47
CA GLY A 8 -1.59 -2.62 7.14
C GLY A 8 -1.41 -2.23 5.67
N PRO A 9 -2.41 -2.45 4.83
CA PRO A 9 -2.34 -2.08 3.41
C PRO A 9 -2.86 -0.66 3.20
N GLU A 10 -2.29 0.03 2.20
CA GLU A 10 -2.79 1.28 1.64
C GLU A 10 -3.17 0.99 0.18
N CYS A 11 -4.46 0.93 -0.12
CA CYS A 11 -4.97 0.56 -1.45
C CYS A 11 -5.56 1.77 -2.18
N GLU A 12 -4.79 2.36 -3.08
CA GLU A 12 -5.23 3.47 -3.92
C GLU A 12 -6.13 3.00 -5.07
N PHE A 13 -7.06 3.86 -5.47
CA PHE A 13 -7.98 3.59 -6.58
C PHE A 13 -8.42 4.87 -7.28
N PHE A 14 -8.97 4.72 -8.49
CA PHE A 14 -9.56 5.83 -9.25
C PHE A 14 -11.07 5.68 -9.37
N LEU A 15 -11.76 6.84 -9.39
CA LEU A 15 -13.18 6.98 -9.68
C LEU A 15 -13.38 7.73 -11.00
N PHE A 16 -13.85 7.05 -12.03
CA PHE A 16 -14.13 7.63 -13.35
C PHE A 16 -15.60 7.60 -13.69
N HIS A 17 -16.01 8.46 -14.62
CA HIS A 17 -17.34 8.38 -15.21
C HIS A 17 -17.48 7.14 -16.10
N THR A 18 -18.71 6.66 -16.22
CA THR A 18 -19.08 5.76 -17.29
C THR A 18 -19.56 6.57 -18.51
N ASP A 19 -19.56 5.96 -19.70
CA ASP A 19 -20.21 6.54 -20.87
C ASP A 19 -21.75 6.36 -20.81
N ASP A 20 -22.46 6.84 -21.84
CA ASP A 20 -23.92 6.76 -21.93
C ASP A 20 -24.45 5.32 -21.99
N ASN A 21 -23.60 4.35 -22.29
CA ASN A 21 -23.92 2.92 -22.27
C ASN A 21 -23.53 2.23 -20.96
N GLY A 22 -23.00 2.98 -19.98
CA GLY A 22 -22.50 2.47 -18.71
C GLY A 22 -21.14 1.79 -18.79
N LEU A 23 -20.39 1.97 -19.88
CA LEU A 23 -19.06 1.41 -20.04
C LEU A 23 -18.00 2.27 -19.33
N PRO A 24 -16.92 1.66 -18.83
CA PRO A 24 -15.84 2.37 -18.15
C PRO A 24 -15.13 3.38 -19.06
N THR A 25 -14.86 4.58 -18.51
CA THR A 25 -14.01 5.58 -19.16
C THR A 25 -12.82 5.94 -18.28
N THR A 26 -11.97 6.88 -18.72
CA THR A 26 -10.93 7.55 -17.91
C THR A 26 -11.25 9.03 -17.73
N LEU A 27 -12.52 9.40 -17.86
CA LEU A 27 -12.99 10.77 -17.72
C LEU A 27 -13.31 11.08 -16.26
N SER A 28 -12.88 12.24 -15.80
CA SER A 28 -13.27 12.83 -14.52
C SER A 28 -13.46 14.33 -14.73
N HIS A 29 -14.43 14.92 -14.07
CA HIS A 29 -14.61 16.38 -14.01
C HIS A 29 -13.87 17.02 -12.82
N GLU A 30 -13.27 16.20 -11.98
CA GLU A 30 -12.53 16.59 -10.81
C GLU A 30 -11.07 16.86 -11.16
N LYS A 31 -10.46 17.83 -10.46
CA LYS A 31 -9.06 18.22 -10.59
C LYS A 31 -8.37 18.40 -9.24
N ALA A 32 -8.92 17.81 -8.19
CA ALA A 32 -8.32 17.84 -6.87
C ALA A 32 -6.96 17.13 -6.85
N GLY A 33 -6.16 17.43 -5.86
CA GLY A 33 -4.85 16.85 -5.58
C GLY A 33 -4.76 16.31 -4.16
N TYR A 34 -3.56 16.01 -3.72
CA TYR A 34 -3.27 15.34 -2.45
C TYR A 34 -3.86 16.09 -1.24
N PHE A 35 -4.74 15.44 -0.51
CA PHE A 35 -5.46 15.98 0.66
C PHE A 35 -6.33 17.21 0.38
N ASP A 36 -6.70 17.46 -0.88
CA ASP A 36 -7.70 18.47 -1.16
C ASP A 36 -9.05 18.09 -0.52
N LEU A 37 -9.80 19.12 -0.15
CA LEU A 37 -11.13 19.03 0.47
C LEU A 37 -12.19 19.60 -0.47
N GLY A 38 -13.47 19.43 -0.12
CA GLY A 38 -14.55 20.14 -0.82
C GLY A 38 -14.33 21.67 -0.82
N PRO A 39 -14.63 22.38 -1.93
CA PRO A 39 -15.37 21.89 -3.10
C PRO A 39 -14.52 21.27 -4.21
N ASN A 40 -13.20 21.14 -4.06
CA ASN A 40 -12.32 20.62 -5.08
C ASN A 40 -12.44 19.08 -5.21
N ASP A 41 -12.52 18.40 -4.06
CA ASP A 41 -12.70 16.96 -3.98
C ASP A 41 -14.18 16.58 -4.18
N LEU A 42 -14.52 16.19 -5.39
CA LEU A 42 -15.88 15.76 -5.73
C LEU A 42 -16.17 14.29 -5.39
N GLY A 43 -15.13 13.53 -5.01
CA GLY A 43 -15.25 12.15 -4.55
C GLY A 43 -15.55 11.99 -3.05
N GLU A 44 -15.52 13.06 -2.27
CA GLU A 44 -15.67 13.02 -0.81
C GLU A 44 -16.94 12.30 -0.34
N ASN A 45 -18.10 12.62 -0.91
CA ASN A 45 -19.37 11.98 -0.54
C ASN A 45 -19.40 10.48 -0.88
N ILE A 46 -18.78 10.09 -1.98
CA ILE A 46 -18.72 8.69 -2.42
C ILE A 46 -17.79 7.91 -1.50
N ARG A 47 -16.62 8.48 -1.17
CA ARG A 47 -15.71 7.87 -0.20
C ARG A 47 -16.37 7.75 1.18
N ARG A 48 -17.15 8.76 1.60
CA ARG A 48 -17.92 8.70 2.85
C ARG A 48 -18.87 7.50 2.87
N ASP A 49 -19.62 7.26 1.79
CA ASP A 49 -20.51 6.11 1.70
C ASP A 49 -19.74 4.77 1.70
N MET A 50 -18.56 4.74 1.09
CA MET A 50 -17.64 3.60 1.17
C MET A 50 -17.17 3.35 2.60
N VAL A 51 -16.71 4.40 3.29
CA VAL A 51 -16.25 4.35 4.69
C VAL A 51 -17.36 3.82 5.60
N LEU A 52 -18.53 4.43 5.59
CA LEU A 52 -19.66 4.01 6.43
C LEU A 52 -20.06 2.55 6.15
N THR A 53 -20.05 2.13 4.89
CA THR A 53 -20.35 0.73 4.54
C THR A 53 -19.27 -0.23 5.07
N LEU A 54 -17.99 0.15 4.99
CA LEU A 54 -16.89 -0.67 5.53
C LEU A 54 -16.94 -0.75 7.05
N GLU A 55 -17.24 0.37 7.74
CA GLU A 55 -17.42 0.40 9.19
C GLU A 55 -18.58 -0.50 9.64
N ASP A 56 -19.71 -0.48 8.92
CA ASP A 56 -20.85 -1.39 9.15
C ASP A 56 -20.48 -2.87 8.94
N MET A 57 -19.47 -3.15 8.11
CA MET A 57 -18.89 -4.49 7.90
C MET A 57 -17.81 -4.86 8.93
N GLY A 58 -17.51 -3.97 9.88
CA GLY A 58 -16.56 -4.20 10.96
C GLY A 58 -15.12 -3.77 10.68
N PHE A 59 -14.89 -2.96 9.64
CA PHE A 59 -13.58 -2.34 9.42
C PHE A 59 -13.38 -1.18 10.40
N GLU A 60 -12.17 -1.03 10.89
CA GLU A 60 -11.72 0.16 11.62
C GLU A 60 -10.98 1.05 10.61
N ILE A 61 -11.61 2.16 10.19
CA ILE A 61 -11.05 3.07 9.19
C ILE A 61 -10.11 4.07 9.88
N GLU A 62 -8.92 4.24 9.34
CA GLU A 62 -7.88 5.15 9.87
C GLU A 62 -7.79 6.45 9.05
N ALA A 63 -7.94 6.39 7.72
CA ALA A 63 -7.91 7.55 6.84
C ALA A 63 -8.79 7.38 5.62
N SER A 64 -9.26 8.51 5.07
CA SER A 64 -9.97 8.59 3.80
C SER A 64 -9.70 9.95 3.18
N HIS A 65 -8.98 10.00 2.06
CA HIS A 65 -8.54 11.24 1.45
C HIS A 65 -8.46 11.16 -0.08
N HIS A 66 -8.35 12.34 -0.71
CA HIS A 66 -8.01 12.47 -2.11
C HIS A 66 -6.51 12.27 -2.30
N GLU A 67 -6.12 11.56 -3.35
CA GLU A 67 -4.73 11.30 -3.71
C GLU A 67 -4.16 12.33 -4.69
N VAL A 68 -2.89 12.13 -5.13
CA VAL A 68 -2.14 13.09 -5.96
C VAL A 68 -2.77 13.31 -7.32
N ALA A 69 -3.23 12.25 -7.98
CA ALA A 69 -3.81 12.37 -9.31
C ALA A 69 -5.30 12.76 -9.27
N PRO A 70 -5.78 13.54 -10.25
CA PRO A 70 -7.22 13.77 -10.40
C PRO A 70 -8.00 12.46 -10.43
N ALA A 71 -9.10 12.40 -9.69
CA ALA A 71 -9.95 11.22 -9.51
C ALA A 71 -9.30 10.05 -8.74
N GLN A 72 -8.16 10.26 -8.12
CA GLN A 72 -7.48 9.25 -7.32
C GLN A 72 -7.81 9.41 -5.83
N HIS A 73 -8.09 8.30 -5.17
CA HIS A 73 -8.55 8.24 -3.79
C HIS A 73 -7.86 7.12 -3.03
N GLU A 74 -7.82 7.27 -1.70
CA GLU A 74 -7.32 6.28 -0.77
C GLU A 74 -8.23 6.19 0.45
N ILE A 75 -8.43 4.97 0.94
CA ILE A 75 -9.10 4.68 2.20
C ILE A 75 -8.26 3.64 2.93
N ASP A 76 -7.71 4.02 4.06
CA ASP A 76 -6.87 3.16 4.89
C ASP A 76 -7.68 2.57 6.03
N PHE A 77 -7.49 1.30 6.27
CA PHE A 77 -8.06 0.60 7.40
C PHE A 77 -6.97 -0.04 8.26
N LYS A 78 -7.27 -0.18 9.52
CA LYS A 78 -6.35 -0.67 10.53
C LYS A 78 -5.73 -2.01 10.15
N TYR A 79 -4.44 -2.15 10.47
CA TYR A 79 -3.71 -3.38 10.30
C TYR A 79 -4.31 -4.54 11.10
N ASP A 80 -4.11 -5.74 10.61
CA ASP A 80 -4.48 -6.98 11.30
C ASP A 80 -3.46 -8.08 10.94
N GLU A 81 -3.68 -9.27 11.45
CA GLU A 81 -2.93 -10.46 11.05
C GLU A 81 -3.07 -10.69 9.53
N ALA A 82 -1.97 -11.12 8.91
CA ALA A 82 -1.80 -11.09 7.45
C ALA A 82 -2.92 -11.81 6.65
N LEU A 83 -3.41 -12.97 7.13
CA LEU A 83 -4.48 -13.68 6.41
C LEU A 83 -5.79 -12.90 6.45
N LYS A 84 -6.15 -12.37 7.61
CA LYS A 84 -7.35 -11.53 7.76
C LYS A 84 -7.22 -10.23 6.96
N THR A 85 -6.03 -9.63 6.93
CA THR A 85 -5.77 -8.45 6.08
C THR A 85 -5.95 -8.78 4.60
N ALA A 86 -5.51 -9.94 4.13
CA ALA A 86 -5.73 -10.36 2.75
C ALA A 86 -7.23 -10.50 2.42
N ASP A 87 -8.03 -11.08 3.32
CA ASP A 87 -9.49 -11.16 3.21
C ASP A 87 -10.13 -9.76 3.18
N ASN A 88 -9.67 -8.87 4.07
CA ASN A 88 -10.12 -7.48 4.15
C ASN A 88 -9.83 -6.71 2.86
N ILE A 89 -8.65 -6.87 2.24
CA ILE A 89 -8.31 -6.24 0.96
C ILE A 89 -9.31 -6.67 -0.14
N GLN A 90 -9.69 -7.93 -0.20
CA GLN A 90 -10.67 -8.40 -1.20
C GLN A 90 -12.06 -7.82 -0.95
N THR A 91 -12.50 -7.82 0.30
CA THR A 91 -13.78 -7.23 0.71
C THR A 91 -13.80 -5.73 0.43
N PHE A 92 -12.74 -5.01 0.77
CA PHE A 92 -12.55 -3.59 0.47
C PHE A 92 -12.71 -3.30 -1.02
N LYS A 93 -11.99 -4.02 -1.89
CA LYS A 93 -12.07 -3.82 -3.35
C LYS A 93 -13.48 -4.05 -3.90
N MET A 94 -14.18 -5.05 -3.38
CA MET A 94 -15.56 -5.35 -3.77
C MET A 94 -16.51 -4.22 -3.34
N THR A 95 -16.37 -3.74 -2.10
CA THR A 95 -17.17 -2.65 -1.55
C THR A 95 -16.97 -1.36 -2.33
N VAL A 96 -15.73 -0.95 -2.56
CA VAL A 96 -15.39 0.25 -3.35
C VAL A 96 -16.04 0.22 -4.72
N LYS A 97 -15.91 -0.89 -5.46
CA LYS A 97 -16.52 -1.04 -6.79
C LYS A 97 -18.04 -1.02 -6.73
N THR A 98 -18.64 -1.64 -5.72
CA THR A 98 -20.09 -1.72 -5.57
C THR A 98 -20.70 -0.36 -5.25
N ILE A 99 -20.10 0.39 -4.32
CA ILE A 99 -20.59 1.72 -3.94
C ILE A 99 -20.37 2.70 -5.10
N ALA A 100 -19.19 2.70 -5.75
CA ALA A 100 -18.95 3.55 -6.92
C ALA A 100 -20.02 3.33 -8.01
N LYS A 101 -20.37 2.07 -8.30
CA LYS A 101 -21.41 1.74 -9.29
C LYS A 101 -22.80 2.28 -8.87
N ARG A 102 -23.13 2.27 -7.59
CA ARG A 102 -24.39 2.86 -7.08
C ARG A 102 -24.47 4.37 -7.31
N HIS A 103 -23.31 5.04 -7.31
CA HIS A 103 -23.17 6.47 -7.62
C HIS A 103 -22.98 6.78 -9.12
N GLY A 104 -23.14 5.80 -10.01
CA GLY A 104 -22.97 5.97 -11.45
C GLY A 104 -21.50 6.14 -11.89
N LEU A 105 -20.54 5.74 -11.03
CA LEU A 105 -19.11 5.80 -11.31
C LEU A 105 -18.50 4.41 -11.51
N TYR A 106 -17.35 4.41 -12.14
CA TYR A 106 -16.50 3.25 -12.30
C TYR A 106 -15.27 3.36 -11.43
N ALA A 107 -15.16 2.49 -10.42
CA ALA A 107 -13.96 2.37 -9.61
C ALA A 107 -12.97 1.39 -10.23
N THR A 108 -11.71 1.80 -10.35
CA THR A 108 -10.64 0.94 -10.86
C THR A 108 -9.43 0.93 -9.95
N PHE A 109 -8.89 -0.26 -9.74
CA PHE A 109 -7.62 -0.54 -9.06
C PHE A 109 -6.48 -0.75 -10.06
N MET A 110 -6.63 -0.28 -11.31
CA MET A 110 -5.60 -0.37 -12.33
C MET A 110 -4.37 0.44 -11.92
N PRO A 111 -3.14 -0.11 -11.98
CA PRO A 111 -1.94 0.58 -11.52
C PRO A 111 -1.66 1.91 -12.21
N LYS A 112 -1.92 2.00 -13.51
CA LYS A 112 -1.72 3.22 -14.31
C LYS A 112 -2.85 3.37 -15.33
N PRO A 113 -4.03 3.84 -14.91
CA PRO A 113 -5.17 3.95 -15.82
C PRO A 113 -5.01 5.08 -16.84
N LYS A 114 -4.19 6.10 -16.52
CA LYS A 114 -3.97 7.26 -17.38
C LYS A 114 -2.50 7.64 -17.45
N PHE A 115 -2.01 7.94 -18.64
CA PHE A 115 -0.65 8.44 -18.86
C PHE A 115 -0.51 9.87 -18.31
N GLY A 116 0.67 10.21 -17.80
CA GLY A 116 1.02 11.57 -17.37
C GLY A 116 0.50 11.99 -15.98
N ILE A 117 -0.14 11.09 -15.22
CA ILE A 117 -0.57 11.33 -13.83
C ILE A 117 -0.03 10.23 -12.91
N SER A 118 -0.09 10.40 -11.59
CA SER A 118 0.26 9.34 -10.63
C SER A 118 -0.60 8.10 -10.82
N GLY A 119 -0.06 6.94 -10.50
CA GLY A 119 -0.77 5.65 -10.57
C GLY A 119 -1.10 5.12 -9.17
N SER A 120 -1.89 4.05 -9.10
CA SER A 120 -2.32 3.44 -7.83
C SER A 120 -1.32 2.40 -7.33
N GLY A 121 -0.86 2.60 -6.08
CA GLY A 121 -0.10 1.64 -5.31
C GLY A 121 -1.00 0.82 -4.39
N MET A 122 -0.45 -0.28 -3.91
CA MET A 122 -0.92 -1.02 -2.75
C MET A 122 0.28 -1.16 -1.81
N HIS A 123 0.54 -0.11 -1.05
CA HIS A 123 1.66 -0.11 -0.12
C HIS A 123 1.38 -1.09 1.01
N ILE A 124 2.38 -1.86 1.40
CA ILE A 124 2.23 -2.89 2.44
C ILE A 124 3.10 -2.51 3.63
N ASN A 125 2.45 -2.01 4.68
CA ASN A 125 3.06 -1.80 5.98
C ASN A 125 3.13 -3.13 6.73
N MET A 126 4.29 -3.49 7.26
CA MET A 126 4.54 -4.80 7.85
C MET A 126 5.29 -4.70 9.15
N SER A 127 4.91 -5.54 10.10
CA SER A 127 5.69 -5.79 11.31
C SER A 127 5.58 -7.25 11.76
N LEU A 128 6.53 -7.69 12.56
CA LEU A 128 6.47 -8.98 13.24
C LEU A 128 6.31 -8.74 14.74
N ALA A 129 5.45 -9.52 15.37
CA ALA A 129 5.26 -9.48 16.83
C ALA A 129 5.43 -10.88 17.43
N THR A 130 5.82 -10.95 18.70
CA THR A 130 5.77 -12.19 19.47
C THR A 130 4.30 -12.57 19.76
N GLU A 131 4.07 -13.77 20.29
CA GLU A 131 2.73 -14.20 20.73
C GLU A 131 2.14 -13.28 21.80
N GLU A 132 2.98 -12.65 22.63
CA GLU A 132 2.58 -11.67 23.66
C GLU A 132 2.34 -10.26 23.08
N GLY A 133 2.48 -10.09 21.77
CA GLY A 133 2.22 -8.82 21.07
C GLY A 133 3.37 -7.82 21.10
N LYS A 134 4.58 -8.21 21.49
CA LYS A 134 5.76 -7.33 21.44
C LYS A 134 6.26 -7.24 20.00
N ASN A 135 6.32 -6.02 19.45
CA ASN A 135 6.89 -5.74 18.15
C ASN A 135 8.40 -5.99 18.13
N ILE A 136 8.86 -6.95 17.30
CA ILE A 136 10.30 -7.32 17.25
C ILE A 136 11.13 -6.39 16.36
N PHE A 137 10.49 -5.52 15.59
CA PHE A 137 11.21 -4.52 14.77
C PHE A 137 11.65 -3.29 15.57
N ALA A 138 11.08 -3.10 16.77
CA ALA A 138 11.40 -1.97 17.62
C ALA A 138 12.60 -2.27 18.53
N ASP A 139 13.57 -1.35 18.56
CA ASP A 139 14.66 -1.30 19.53
C ASP A 139 14.97 0.16 19.84
N GLU A 140 14.71 0.59 21.09
CA GLU A 140 14.95 1.98 21.53
C GLU A 140 16.44 2.37 21.46
N ASN A 141 17.34 1.40 21.58
CA ASN A 141 18.79 1.59 21.49
C ASN A 141 19.33 1.39 20.07
N GLY A 142 18.50 0.87 19.17
CA GLY A 142 18.86 0.62 17.78
C GLY A 142 18.96 1.90 16.96
N LYS A 143 19.78 1.88 15.90
CA LYS A 143 19.89 3.00 14.96
C LYS A 143 18.50 3.30 14.38
N ILE A 144 18.09 4.56 14.46
CA ILE A 144 16.73 5.04 14.08
C ILE A 144 15.58 4.28 14.76
N GLY A 145 15.80 3.64 15.91
CA GLY A 145 14.79 2.90 16.66
C GLY A 145 14.39 1.55 16.07
N LEU A 146 15.25 0.95 15.24
CA LEU A 146 15.05 -0.37 14.62
C LEU A 146 15.96 -1.42 15.23
N SER A 147 15.45 -2.64 15.38
CA SER A 147 16.22 -3.82 15.76
C SER A 147 17.03 -4.38 14.58
N ASP A 148 18.01 -5.24 14.88
CA ASP A 148 18.75 -5.98 13.85
C ASP A 148 17.81 -6.87 13.01
N ASP A 149 16.78 -7.46 13.61
CA ASP A 149 15.78 -8.27 12.90
C ASP A 149 14.99 -7.43 11.87
N ALA A 150 14.68 -6.17 12.17
CA ALA A 150 14.08 -5.26 11.20
C ALA A 150 15.01 -5.01 10.00
N TYR A 151 16.29 -4.78 10.23
CA TYR A 151 17.27 -4.60 9.15
C TYR A 151 17.44 -5.87 8.32
N HIS A 152 17.51 -7.02 8.94
CA HIS A 152 17.57 -8.31 8.24
C HIS A 152 16.31 -8.59 7.41
N PHE A 153 15.13 -8.25 7.94
CA PHE A 153 13.85 -8.36 7.22
C PHE A 153 13.84 -7.49 5.96
N ILE A 154 14.26 -6.22 6.08
CA ILE A 154 14.42 -5.29 4.96
C ILE A 154 15.37 -5.88 3.91
N ALA A 155 16.54 -6.35 4.34
CA ALA A 155 17.55 -6.94 3.46
C ALA A 155 17.02 -8.16 2.71
N GLY A 156 16.24 -9.01 3.38
CA GLY A 156 15.58 -10.16 2.77
C GLY A 156 14.62 -9.77 1.66
N ILE A 157 13.74 -8.79 1.91
CA ILE A 157 12.83 -8.28 0.87
C ILE A 157 13.61 -7.68 -0.30
N MET A 158 14.64 -6.87 -0.04
CA MET A 158 15.46 -6.25 -1.10
C MET A 158 16.17 -7.32 -1.97
N LYS A 159 16.71 -8.36 -1.35
CA LYS A 159 17.35 -9.50 -2.05
C LYS A 159 16.39 -10.18 -3.03
N HIS A 160 15.15 -10.39 -2.62
CA HIS A 160 14.15 -11.12 -3.39
C HIS A 160 13.26 -10.23 -4.28
N ALA A 161 13.36 -8.90 -4.17
CA ALA A 161 12.47 -7.93 -4.80
C ALA A 161 12.26 -8.16 -6.30
N ARG A 162 13.31 -8.48 -7.05
CA ARG A 162 13.21 -8.75 -8.50
C ARG A 162 12.35 -9.97 -8.80
N GLY A 163 12.51 -11.07 -8.05
CA GLY A 163 11.70 -12.27 -8.21
C GLY A 163 10.26 -12.06 -7.76
N MET A 164 10.07 -11.30 -6.68
CA MET A 164 8.75 -10.97 -6.14
C MET A 164 7.91 -10.13 -7.12
N SER A 165 8.55 -9.32 -7.99
CA SER A 165 7.83 -8.43 -8.90
C SER A 165 6.86 -9.15 -9.84
N ALA A 166 7.08 -10.41 -10.17
CA ALA A 166 6.15 -11.21 -10.96
C ALA A 166 4.76 -11.38 -10.27
N ILE A 167 4.72 -11.25 -8.96
CA ILE A 167 3.50 -11.37 -8.14
C ILE A 167 3.04 -10.01 -7.61
N THR A 168 3.98 -9.17 -7.14
CA THR A 168 3.66 -7.85 -6.61
C THR A 168 3.22 -6.86 -7.69
N ASN A 169 3.63 -7.09 -8.95
CA ASN A 169 3.37 -6.25 -10.11
C ASN A 169 3.02 -7.12 -11.33
N PRO A 170 1.83 -7.79 -11.31
CA PRO A 170 1.57 -8.93 -12.21
C PRO A 170 1.19 -8.56 -13.64
N LEU A 171 0.95 -7.28 -13.92
CA LEU A 171 0.46 -6.82 -15.22
C LEU A 171 1.52 -6.00 -15.96
N VAL A 172 1.44 -5.96 -17.28
CA VAL A 172 2.22 -5.00 -18.09
C VAL A 172 1.91 -3.56 -17.65
N ASN A 173 0.68 -3.28 -17.25
CA ASN A 173 0.27 -1.98 -16.73
C ASN A 173 0.94 -1.64 -15.39
N SER A 174 1.30 -2.61 -14.56
CA SER A 174 2.06 -2.40 -13.32
C SER A 174 3.37 -1.64 -13.57
N TYR A 175 4.08 -2.00 -14.63
CA TYR A 175 5.36 -1.36 -14.99
C TYR A 175 5.20 0.02 -15.62
N LYS A 176 4.01 0.40 -16.06
CA LYS A 176 3.70 1.78 -16.47
C LYS A 176 3.55 2.72 -15.26
N ARG A 177 3.27 2.17 -14.06
CA ARG A 177 3.28 2.90 -12.80
C ARG A 177 4.71 3.10 -12.28
N LEU A 178 5.57 2.08 -12.37
CA LEU A 178 6.93 2.07 -11.81
C LEU A 178 7.90 2.87 -12.70
N VAL A 179 7.65 4.16 -12.84
CA VAL A 179 8.44 5.10 -13.63
C VAL A 179 8.80 6.34 -12.81
N PRO A 180 9.95 7.00 -13.09
CA PRO A 180 10.37 8.19 -12.34
C PRO A 180 9.34 9.33 -12.41
N GLY A 181 9.30 10.15 -11.34
CA GLY A 181 8.50 11.40 -11.30
C GLY A 181 7.08 11.27 -10.76
N TYR A 182 6.67 10.09 -10.28
CA TYR A 182 5.31 9.84 -9.80
C TYR A 182 5.25 9.14 -8.42
N GLU A 183 6.26 9.34 -7.58
CA GLU A 183 6.39 8.73 -6.24
C GLU A 183 6.39 7.19 -6.19
N ALA A 184 6.33 6.53 -7.33
CA ALA A 184 6.47 5.08 -7.42
C ALA A 184 7.95 4.66 -7.34
N PRO A 185 8.29 3.55 -6.65
CA PRO A 185 9.67 3.12 -6.52
C PRO A 185 10.21 2.56 -7.83
N VAL A 186 11.38 3.06 -8.24
CA VAL A 186 12.10 2.59 -9.44
C VAL A 186 13.46 1.96 -9.11
N TYR A 187 13.88 2.05 -7.86
CA TYR A 187 15.14 1.50 -7.36
C TYR A 187 14.92 0.57 -6.18
N ILE A 188 15.68 -0.53 -6.11
CA ILE A 188 15.74 -1.41 -4.94
C ILE A 188 16.63 -0.73 -3.89
N ALA A 189 16.02 0.11 -3.09
CA ALA A 189 16.64 0.90 -2.04
C ALA A 189 15.70 1.02 -0.83
N TRP A 190 16.21 1.46 0.31
CA TRP A 190 15.40 1.78 1.49
C TRP A 190 15.76 3.15 2.06
N SER A 191 14.81 3.78 2.75
CA SER A 191 15.02 5.06 3.42
C SER A 191 14.01 5.28 4.56
N ALA A 192 14.46 6.02 5.59
CA ALA A 192 13.61 6.50 6.68
C ALA A 192 13.09 7.94 6.44
N LYS A 193 13.47 8.60 5.35
CA LYS A 193 13.18 10.03 5.11
C LYS A 193 12.48 10.31 3.78
N ASN A 194 12.40 9.32 2.90
CA ASN A 194 11.99 9.52 1.51
C ASN A 194 10.88 8.54 1.13
N ARG A 195 9.95 8.95 0.25
CA ARG A 195 8.85 8.13 -0.29
C ARG A 195 9.18 7.46 -1.63
N SER A 196 10.34 7.77 -2.23
CA SER A 196 10.73 7.24 -3.56
C SER A 196 11.36 5.83 -3.54
N PRO A 197 12.00 5.32 -2.46
CA PRO A 197 12.61 4.00 -2.48
C PRO A 197 11.57 2.88 -2.38
N LEU A 198 12.03 1.65 -2.69
CA LEU A 198 11.24 0.43 -2.60
C LEU A 198 10.68 0.21 -1.19
N ILE A 199 11.52 0.44 -0.17
CA ILE A 199 11.16 0.28 1.23
C ILE A 199 11.30 1.62 1.96
N ARG A 200 10.22 2.04 2.60
CA ARG A 200 10.19 3.20 3.49
C ARG A 200 10.06 2.73 4.94
N ILE A 201 10.71 3.45 5.84
CA ILE A 201 10.52 3.27 7.29
C ILE A 201 9.69 4.44 7.80
N PRO A 202 8.40 4.24 8.12
CA PRO A 202 7.55 5.29 8.70
C PRO A 202 8.12 5.84 10.01
N ALA A 203 7.69 7.04 10.42
CA ALA A 203 8.24 7.74 11.58
C ALA A 203 7.85 7.11 12.93
N SER A 204 6.75 6.37 12.99
CA SER A 204 6.28 5.70 14.22
C SER A 204 7.31 4.71 14.77
N ARG A 205 7.43 4.65 16.11
CA ARG A 205 8.35 3.75 16.82
C ARG A 205 7.60 3.00 17.94
N GLY A 206 8.30 2.13 18.66
CA GLY A 206 7.70 1.24 19.64
C GLY A 206 6.76 0.24 18.96
N ASN A 207 5.56 0.07 19.47
CA ASN A 207 4.58 -0.85 18.87
C ASN A 207 4.18 -0.47 17.43
N GLY A 208 4.35 0.80 17.03
CA GLY A 208 4.07 1.27 15.68
C GLY A 208 5.27 1.14 14.71
N THR A 209 6.39 0.56 15.14
CA THR A 209 7.55 0.34 14.26
C THR A 209 7.20 -0.64 13.16
N ARG A 210 7.41 -0.23 11.91
CA ARG A 210 7.06 -1.03 10.75
C ARG A 210 7.92 -0.70 9.54
N VAL A 211 7.90 -1.57 8.55
CA VAL A 211 8.51 -1.37 7.24
C VAL A 211 7.41 -1.33 6.19
N GLU A 212 7.52 -0.42 5.24
CA GLU A 212 6.55 -0.23 4.16
C GLU A 212 7.18 -0.64 2.83
N LEU A 213 6.60 -1.64 2.18
CA LEU A 213 6.94 -2.04 0.81
C LEU A 213 6.05 -1.28 -0.17
N ARG A 214 6.63 -0.52 -1.09
CA ARG A 214 5.92 0.45 -1.92
C ARG A 214 5.67 0.07 -3.37
N ASN A 215 6.32 -0.99 -3.88
CA ASN A 215 6.14 -1.39 -5.29
C ASN A 215 4.84 -2.15 -5.58
N PRO A 216 4.23 -2.93 -4.67
CA PRO A 216 3.01 -3.65 -5.02
C PRO A 216 1.93 -2.70 -5.53
N ASP A 217 1.10 -3.21 -6.41
CA ASP A 217 -0.08 -2.50 -6.90
C ASP A 217 -1.36 -3.30 -6.62
N PRO A 218 -2.54 -2.63 -6.63
CA PRO A 218 -3.77 -3.27 -6.20
C PRO A 218 -4.28 -4.40 -7.10
N THR A 219 -3.67 -4.66 -8.27
CA THR A 219 -4.03 -5.82 -9.12
C THR A 219 -3.38 -7.10 -8.64
N ALA A 220 -2.37 -7.01 -7.79
CA ALA A 220 -1.72 -8.17 -7.21
C ALA A 220 -2.67 -8.97 -6.31
N ASN A 221 -2.46 -10.28 -6.26
CA ASN A 221 -3.17 -11.14 -5.33
C ASN A 221 -2.64 -10.93 -3.91
N PRO A 222 -3.44 -10.42 -2.95
CA PRO A 222 -2.95 -10.05 -1.62
C PRO A 222 -2.39 -11.25 -0.85
N TYR A 223 -2.99 -12.41 -0.95
CA TYR A 223 -2.49 -13.62 -0.27
C TYR A 223 -1.08 -13.98 -0.71
N LEU A 224 -0.81 -13.94 -2.02
CA LEU A 224 0.50 -14.25 -2.58
C LEU A 224 1.53 -13.16 -2.25
N VAL A 225 1.12 -11.88 -2.32
CA VAL A 225 2.01 -10.76 -1.95
C VAL A 225 2.45 -10.88 -0.50
N LEU A 226 1.51 -11.07 0.44
CA LEU A 226 1.83 -11.15 1.86
C LEU A 226 2.67 -12.39 2.20
N ALA A 227 2.37 -13.54 1.57
CA ALA A 227 3.16 -14.75 1.73
C ALA A 227 4.62 -14.56 1.26
N LEU A 228 4.81 -13.90 0.12
CA LEU A 228 6.15 -13.59 -0.40
C LEU A 228 6.90 -12.59 0.48
N CYS A 229 6.23 -11.54 0.96
CA CYS A 229 6.83 -10.57 1.88
C CYS A 229 7.32 -11.26 3.15
N LEU A 230 6.48 -12.10 3.76
CA LEU A 230 6.86 -12.87 4.95
C LEU A 230 8.02 -13.82 4.65
N ALA A 231 7.95 -14.61 3.59
CA ALA A 231 9.00 -15.57 3.24
C ALA A 231 10.34 -14.87 2.97
N ALA A 232 10.35 -13.78 2.22
CA ALA A 232 11.54 -13.00 1.91
C ALA A 232 12.13 -12.33 3.17
N GLY A 233 11.29 -11.73 4.01
CA GLY A 233 11.73 -11.12 5.26
C GLY A 233 12.30 -12.15 6.25
N LEU A 234 11.66 -13.31 6.40
CA LEU A 234 12.16 -14.40 7.25
C LEU A 234 13.46 -15.03 6.71
N ASP A 235 13.66 -15.08 5.37
CA ASP A 235 14.96 -15.47 4.79
C ASP A 235 16.05 -14.49 5.23
N GLY A 236 15.74 -13.19 5.25
CA GLY A 236 16.65 -12.16 5.75
C GLY A 236 17.04 -12.36 7.21
N ILE A 237 16.05 -12.53 8.09
CA ILE A 237 16.29 -12.75 9.54
C ILE A 237 17.05 -14.05 9.76
N LYS A 238 16.61 -15.16 9.17
CA LYS A 238 17.20 -16.48 9.36
C LYS A 238 18.67 -16.54 8.93
N ASN A 239 19.00 -15.87 7.83
CA ASN A 239 20.36 -15.87 7.26
C ASN A 239 21.17 -14.63 7.66
N LYS A 240 20.62 -13.76 8.53
CA LYS A 240 21.26 -12.51 8.99
C LYS A 240 21.82 -11.69 7.81
N ILE A 241 20.98 -11.49 6.79
CA ILE A 241 21.40 -10.78 5.59
C ILE A 241 21.62 -9.31 5.95
N GLU A 242 22.78 -8.78 5.60
CA GLU A 242 23.13 -7.38 5.84
C GLU A 242 22.36 -6.46 4.88
N VAL A 243 21.75 -5.42 5.44
CA VAL A 243 21.08 -4.39 4.65
C VAL A 243 22.12 -3.42 4.06
N PRO A 244 22.01 -3.04 2.78
CA PRO A 244 22.88 -1.99 2.23
C PRO A 244 22.62 -0.63 2.90
N GLU A 245 23.52 0.32 2.72
CA GLU A 245 23.33 1.68 3.23
C GLU A 245 22.00 2.29 2.75
N SER A 246 21.37 3.08 3.63
CA SER A 246 20.12 3.78 3.28
C SER A 246 20.37 4.80 2.18
N CYS A 247 19.48 4.87 1.21
CA CYS A 247 19.57 5.83 0.14
C CYS A 247 18.99 7.18 0.56
N LEU A 248 19.81 8.24 0.41
CA LEU A 248 19.36 9.64 0.49
C LEU A 248 19.05 10.11 -0.95
N LEU A 249 18.01 9.55 -1.56
CA LEU A 249 17.51 10.09 -2.82
C LEU A 249 16.75 11.39 -2.51
N TYR A 250 17.19 12.49 -3.10
CA TYR A 250 16.49 13.78 -3.11
C TYR A 250 15.52 13.86 -4.26
#